data_66cc4ff74b808b4a64a3688d13db92fb
#
_entry.id   66cc4ff74b808b4a64a3688d13db92fb
#
_cell.length_a   1.000
_cell.length_b   1.000
_cell.length_c   1.000
_cell.angle_alpha   90.00
_cell.angle_beta   90.00
_cell.angle_gamma   90.00
#
_symmetry.space_group_name_H-M   'P 1'
#
loop_
_entity.id
_entity.type
_entity.pdbx_description
1 polymer ?
#
loop_
_entity_poly.entity_id
_entity_poly.type
_entity_poly.pdbx_seq_one_letter_code
_entity_poly.pdbx_strand_id
1 'polypeptide(L)'
;MLRIKVNKEDLERTEAALIGNGFSSMMIDDPDDVRDIAQHPDTYRYDYLNEALTADLERRPEITIYFADDEEGRAERARAVKILDMLGGSEDGPDLIIQSDYAGDDSEWLYKWQEYFKPARVGERIVVKPSWEEYTPAEGDLVIEMDPGMAFGSGLHETTSMCIRALEKCVVKDNSGGAHSAGRVLDVGTGTGILAIAAVMLGADEALGIDIDTDAVRVAEENIAHNGLSDRITVQYGDLTEGVDYTADIITANLMADLVIRLTPAAAEHLVEGGVYITSGILDTKEETVSGAIRDAGFIIEQVLHDGEWCAVIARKQ
;
A
#
# COMPACT_ATOMS: atom_id res chain seq x y z
N MET A 1 2.13 12.15 21.71
CA MET A 1 1.78 10.73 21.95
C MET A 1 2.01 10.34 23.40
N LEU A 2 1.50 9.21 23.83
CA LEU A 2 1.69 8.62 25.15
C LEU A 2 2.09 7.16 24.95
N ARG A 3 3.26 6.77 25.47
CA ARG A 3 3.76 5.38 25.42
C ARG A 3 3.70 4.78 26.83
N ILE A 4 3.19 3.57 26.92
CA ILE A 4 2.95 2.86 28.16
C ILE A 4 3.59 1.49 28.03
N LYS A 5 4.73 1.27 28.72
CA LYS A 5 5.32 -0.07 28.82
C LYS A 5 4.72 -0.77 30.01
N VAL A 6 4.27 -1.98 29.80
CA VAL A 6 3.53 -2.78 30.77
C VAL A 6 4.12 -4.19 30.84
N ASN A 7 3.98 -4.86 31.99
CA ASN A 7 4.31 -6.29 32.05
C ASN A 7 3.30 -7.08 31.21
N LYS A 8 3.74 -8.18 30.63
CA LYS A 8 2.91 -9.01 29.75
C LYS A 8 1.60 -9.46 30.40
N GLU A 9 1.64 -9.87 31.64
CA GLU A 9 0.47 -10.31 32.42
C GLU A 9 -0.57 -9.21 32.68
N ASP A 10 -0.15 -7.95 32.56
CA ASP A 10 -0.97 -6.77 32.78
C ASP A 10 -1.45 -6.08 31.48
N LEU A 11 -1.00 -6.57 30.30
CA LEU A 11 -1.29 -5.94 29.00
C LEU A 11 -2.81 -5.86 28.74
N GLU A 12 -3.50 -6.99 28.77
CA GLU A 12 -4.96 -7.06 28.54
C GLU A 12 -5.75 -6.21 29.55
N ARG A 13 -5.31 -6.19 30.80
CA ARG A 13 -5.97 -5.39 31.85
C ARG A 13 -5.80 -3.90 31.61
N THR A 14 -4.62 -3.48 31.18
CA THR A 14 -4.33 -2.07 30.87
C THR A 14 -5.08 -1.62 29.62
N GLU A 15 -5.09 -2.44 28.59
CA GLU A 15 -5.88 -2.22 27.36
C GLU A 15 -7.38 -2.10 27.68
N ALA A 16 -7.95 -3.04 28.40
CA ALA A 16 -9.36 -3.03 28.78
C ALA A 16 -9.73 -1.77 29.59
N ALA A 17 -8.84 -1.32 30.48
CA ALA A 17 -9.07 -0.09 31.26
C ALA A 17 -9.07 1.15 30.34
N LEU A 18 -8.19 1.24 29.37
CA LEU A 18 -8.15 2.35 28.39
C LEU A 18 -9.40 2.34 27.49
N ILE A 19 -9.77 1.19 26.93
CA ILE A 19 -10.97 1.02 26.10
C ILE A 19 -12.23 1.39 26.89
N GLY A 20 -12.36 0.90 28.12
CA GLY A 20 -13.49 1.19 28.99
C GLY A 20 -13.65 2.67 29.35
N ASN A 21 -12.60 3.46 29.20
CA ASN A 21 -12.59 4.91 29.36
C ASN A 21 -12.60 5.70 28.06
N GLY A 22 -12.87 5.05 26.92
CA GLY A 22 -13.08 5.71 25.62
C GLY A 22 -11.83 5.87 24.77
N PHE A 23 -10.69 5.24 25.13
CA PHE A 23 -9.49 5.21 24.30
C PHE A 23 -9.46 3.91 23.50
N SER A 24 -10.11 3.90 22.33
CA SER A 24 -10.18 2.72 21.45
C SER A 24 -9.14 2.72 20.32
N SER A 25 -8.58 3.89 20.00
CA SER A 25 -7.53 4.03 18.98
C SER A 25 -6.16 4.01 19.63
N MET A 26 -5.57 2.83 19.73
CA MET A 26 -4.24 2.63 20.29
C MET A 26 -3.47 1.60 19.46
N MET A 27 -2.16 1.74 19.42
CA MET A 27 -1.25 0.76 18.85
C MET A 27 -0.68 -0.08 19.99
N ILE A 28 -0.73 -1.40 19.84
CA ILE A 28 -0.14 -2.36 20.78
C ILE A 28 1.04 -3.02 20.07
N ASP A 29 2.19 -2.97 20.71
CA ASP A 29 3.41 -3.62 20.26
C ASP A 29 3.78 -4.70 21.30
N ASP A 30 3.34 -5.94 21.05
CA ASP A 30 3.65 -7.10 21.89
C ASP A 30 4.78 -7.92 21.23
N PRO A 31 5.94 -8.05 21.90
CA PRO A 31 7.02 -8.90 21.43
C PRO A 31 6.64 -10.37 21.19
N ASP A 32 5.57 -10.85 21.81
CA ASP A 32 5.12 -12.22 21.60
C ASP A 32 4.41 -12.41 20.27
N ASP A 33 3.75 -11.39 19.73
CA ASP A 33 3.20 -11.44 18.39
C ASP A 33 4.33 -11.63 17.37
N VAL A 34 5.43 -10.90 17.53
CA VAL A 34 6.64 -11.07 16.71
C VAL A 34 7.26 -12.45 16.88
N ARG A 35 7.27 -12.98 18.12
CA ARG A 35 7.79 -14.32 18.42
C ARG A 35 6.92 -15.42 17.82
N ASP A 36 5.60 -15.27 17.87
CA ASP A 36 4.64 -16.21 17.27
C ASP A 36 4.78 -16.23 15.75
N ILE A 37 4.89 -15.08 15.13
CA ILE A 37 5.17 -14.91 13.69
C ILE A 37 6.51 -15.59 13.32
N ALA A 38 7.56 -15.36 14.10
CA ALA A 38 8.88 -15.96 13.85
C ALA A 38 8.90 -17.50 14.04
N GLN A 39 8.05 -18.05 14.92
CA GLN A 39 7.94 -19.49 15.13
C GLN A 39 7.00 -20.20 14.14
N HIS A 40 6.09 -19.45 13.52
CA HIS A 40 5.11 -19.96 12.55
C HIS A 40 5.18 -19.19 11.22
N PRO A 41 6.34 -19.18 10.55
CA PRO A 41 6.55 -18.40 9.31
C PRO A 41 5.61 -18.81 8.17
N ASP A 42 5.06 -20.03 8.22
CA ASP A 42 4.10 -20.52 7.22
C ASP A 42 2.66 -20.02 7.45
N THR A 43 2.36 -19.47 8.63
CA THR A 43 1.03 -18.98 9.00
C THR A 43 0.92 -17.46 8.85
N TYR A 44 2.02 -16.76 9.10
CA TYR A 44 2.11 -15.30 9.06
C TYR A 44 3.29 -14.92 8.17
N ARG A 45 3.06 -14.71 6.88
CA ARG A 45 4.09 -14.19 5.99
C ARG A 45 4.02 -12.67 5.96
N TYR A 46 4.82 -12.03 6.82
CA TYR A 46 5.14 -10.62 6.70
C TYR A 46 6.49 -10.49 5.99
N ASP A 47 6.53 -9.79 4.86
CA ASP A 47 7.72 -9.60 4.02
C ASP A 47 8.87 -8.86 4.70
N TYR A 48 8.68 -8.34 5.93
CA TYR A 48 9.68 -7.61 6.70
C TYR A 48 9.63 -7.96 8.19
N LEU A 49 10.05 -9.15 8.56
CA LEU A 49 10.63 -9.33 9.89
C LEU A 49 12.02 -8.69 9.86
N ASN A 50 12.07 -7.37 10.06
CA ASN A 50 13.32 -6.64 10.19
C ASN A 50 14.10 -7.24 11.37
N GLU A 51 15.41 -7.51 11.19
CA GLU A 51 16.30 -7.95 12.26
C GLU A 51 16.21 -7.04 13.50
N ALA A 52 15.85 -5.75 13.33
CA ALA A 52 15.60 -4.82 14.42
C ALA A 52 14.34 -5.16 15.24
N LEU A 53 13.30 -5.75 14.67
CA LEU A 53 12.10 -6.19 15.39
C LEU A 53 12.34 -7.49 16.17
N THR A 54 13.27 -8.33 15.70
CA THR A 54 13.67 -9.57 16.36
C THR A 54 14.82 -9.39 17.36
N ALA A 55 15.47 -8.23 17.38
CA ALA A 55 16.65 -7.97 18.18
C ALA A 55 16.37 -7.85 19.70
N ASP A 56 15.15 -7.55 20.13
CA ASP A 56 14.79 -7.43 21.53
C ASP A 56 13.40 -8.02 21.82
N LEU A 57 13.30 -9.35 21.78
CA LEU A 57 12.07 -10.09 22.09
C LEU A 57 11.81 -10.22 23.60
N GLU A 58 12.70 -9.74 24.45
CA GLU A 58 12.53 -9.73 25.91
C GLU A 58 12.04 -8.36 26.43
N ARG A 59 11.83 -7.38 25.54
CA ARG A 59 11.27 -6.08 25.92
C ARG A 59 9.84 -6.23 26.45
N ARG A 60 9.42 -5.26 27.28
CA ARG A 60 8.02 -5.18 27.72
C ARG A 60 7.11 -4.79 26.56
N PRO A 61 5.88 -5.32 26.49
CA PRO A 61 4.84 -4.79 25.62
C PRO A 61 4.65 -3.28 25.79
N GLU A 62 4.32 -2.60 24.70
CA GLU A 62 4.12 -1.15 24.68
C GLU A 62 2.76 -0.80 24.06
N ILE A 63 1.98 0.01 24.76
CA ILE A 63 0.75 0.60 24.24
C ILE A 63 1.04 2.05 23.89
N THR A 64 0.76 2.46 22.66
CA THR A 64 0.93 3.84 22.20
C THR A 64 -0.42 4.45 21.84
N ILE A 65 -0.72 5.63 22.43
CA ILE A 65 -1.92 6.43 22.15
C ILE A 65 -1.48 7.75 21.52
N TYR A 66 -2.09 8.08 20.39
CA TYR A 66 -1.87 9.33 19.67
C TYR A 66 -2.98 10.33 20.04
N PHE A 67 -2.64 11.59 20.20
CA PHE A 67 -3.57 12.68 20.52
C PHE A 67 -3.32 13.83 19.54
N ALA A 68 -4.37 14.55 19.18
CA ALA A 68 -4.24 15.77 18.40
C ALA A 68 -3.36 16.81 19.13
N ASP A 69 -2.63 17.64 18.38
CA ASP A 69 -1.81 18.72 18.96
C ASP A 69 -2.60 20.02 19.14
N ASP A 70 -3.73 19.90 19.81
CA ASP A 70 -4.62 21.01 20.16
C ASP A 70 -4.99 20.97 21.65
N GLU A 71 -5.90 21.84 22.08
CA GLU A 71 -6.32 21.95 23.48
C GLU A 71 -7.12 20.70 23.92
N GLU A 72 -7.91 20.12 23.00
CA GLU A 72 -8.71 18.93 23.24
C GLU A 72 -7.82 17.68 23.38
N GLY A 73 -6.86 17.48 22.47
CA GLY A 73 -5.91 16.37 22.55
C GLY A 73 -5.02 16.45 23.78
N ARG A 74 -4.63 17.66 24.23
CA ARG A 74 -3.91 17.83 25.49
C ARG A 74 -4.77 17.46 26.71
N ALA A 75 -6.06 17.78 26.68
CA ALA A 75 -6.99 17.41 27.75
C ALA A 75 -7.25 15.90 27.78
N GLU A 76 -7.41 15.26 26.63
CA GLU A 76 -7.56 13.80 26.50
C GLU A 76 -6.33 13.05 26.98
N ARG A 77 -5.14 13.52 26.63
CA ARG A 77 -3.89 12.95 27.12
C ARG A 77 -3.76 13.05 28.65
N ALA A 78 -4.09 14.20 29.22
CA ALA A 78 -4.08 14.37 30.68
C ALA A 78 -5.09 13.41 31.35
N ARG A 79 -6.23 13.14 30.71
CA ARG A 79 -7.22 12.17 31.16
C ARG A 79 -6.67 10.75 31.12
N ALA A 80 -5.98 10.36 30.03
CA ALA A 80 -5.37 9.03 29.90
C ALA A 80 -4.31 8.80 30.98
N VAL A 81 -3.40 9.77 31.20
CA VAL A 81 -2.38 9.68 32.25
C VAL A 81 -3.02 9.47 33.63
N LYS A 82 -4.07 10.26 33.94
CA LYS A 82 -4.76 10.11 35.24
C LYS A 82 -5.40 8.74 35.45
N ILE A 83 -5.94 8.13 34.38
CA ILE A 83 -6.51 6.76 34.43
C ILE A 83 -5.39 5.74 34.71
N LEU A 84 -4.27 5.89 34.01
CA LEU A 84 -3.12 4.99 34.18
C LEU A 84 -2.48 5.13 35.57
N ASP A 85 -2.36 6.34 36.10
CA ASP A 85 -1.88 6.58 37.47
C ASP A 85 -2.81 5.94 38.52
N MET A 86 -4.13 6.02 38.31
CA MET A 86 -5.10 5.37 39.20
C MET A 86 -5.04 3.84 39.09
N LEU A 87 -4.79 3.31 37.90
CA LEU A 87 -4.65 1.86 37.67
C LEU A 87 -3.38 1.31 38.30
N GLY A 88 -2.22 1.95 38.07
CA GLY A 88 -0.92 1.54 38.61
C GLY A 88 -0.75 1.80 40.11
N GLY A 89 -1.49 2.79 40.63
CA GLY A 89 -1.44 3.14 42.10
C GLY A 89 -2.26 2.25 43.01
N SER A 90 -2.96 1.22 42.52
CA SER A 90 -3.69 0.25 43.31
C SER A 90 -2.74 -0.81 43.88
N GLU A 91 -3.08 -1.42 45.05
CA GLU A 91 -2.23 -2.40 45.79
C GLU A 91 -1.91 -3.64 44.91
N ASP A 92 -2.80 -3.98 43.95
CA ASP A 92 -2.62 -5.03 42.93
C ASP A 92 -2.59 -4.44 41.51
N GLY A 93 -2.12 -3.19 41.35
CA GLY A 93 -2.09 -2.51 40.08
C GLY A 93 -0.91 -2.96 39.20
N PRO A 94 -1.05 -2.79 37.88
CA PRO A 94 0.01 -3.08 36.92
C PRO A 94 1.24 -2.18 37.13
N ASP A 95 2.43 -2.74 36.93
CA ASP A 95 3.68 -1.98 36.87
C ASP A 95 3.79 -1.27 35.52
N LEU A 96 3.46 0.02 35.49
CA LEU A 96 3.40 0.85 34.29
C LEU A 96 4.58 1.81 34.23
N ILE A 97 5.28 1.82 33.11
CA ILE A 97 6.25 2.87 32.76
C ILE A 97 5.59 3.79 31.75
N ILE A 98 5.10 4.94 32.21
CA ILE A 98 4.43 5.93 31.36
C ILE A 98 5.48 6.94 30.88
N GLN A 99 5.70 6.96 29.56
CA GLN A 99 6.56 7.94 28.91
C GLN A 99 5.67 8.86 28.08
N SER A 100 5.64 10.12 28.45
CA SER A 100 4.95 11.15 27.70
C SER A 100 6.00 11.91 26.91
N ASP A 101 6.16 11.53 25.63
CA ASP A 101 6.91 12.39 24.75
C ASP A 101 6.00 13.57 24.36
N TYR A 102 6.35 14.75 24.83
CA TYR A 102 5.92 15.97 24.14
C TYR A 102 6.41 15.86 22.71
N ALA A 103 5.60 16.32 21.74
CA ALA A 103 6.03 16.46 20.36
C ALA A 103 7.39 17.18 20.28
N GLY A 104 8.41 16.47 20.65
CA GLY A 104 9.76 16.69 20.23
C GLY A 104 9.81 16.02 18.89
N ASP A 105 9.56 16.81 17.86
CA ASP A 105 9.95 16.52 16.51
C ASP A 105 9.57 15.09 16.03
N ASP A 106 8.27 14.87 15.72
CA ASP A 106 7.83 13.71 14.93
C ASP A 106 8.65 13.57 13.64
N SER A 107 9.41 14.59 13.28
CA SER A 107 10.38 14.61 12.21
C SER A 107 11.44 13.53 12.37
N GLU A 108 11.97 13.23 13.57
CA GLU A 108 12.98 12.19 13.71
C GLU A 108 12.44 10.78 13.41
N TRP A 109 11.17 10.51 13.71
CA TRP A 109 10.55 9.21 13.38
C TRP A 109 10.00 9.21 11.94
N LEU A 110 9.41 10.31 11.51
CA LEU A 110 9.03 10.54 10.12
C LEU A 110 10.25 10.47 9.18
N TYR A 111 11.42 10.91 9.62
CA TYR A 111 12.64 10.84 8.81
C TYR A 111 13.39 9.52 8.91
N LYS A 112 13.27 8.75 10.01
CA LYS A 112 13.93 7.44 10.12
C LYS A 112 13.41 6.42 9.12
N TRP A 113 12.11 6.38 8.81
CA TRP A 113 11.58 5.51 7.78
C TRP A 113 12.04 5.94 6.37
N GLN A 114 12.29 7.24 6.15
CA GLN A 114 12.84 7.75 4.90
C GLN A 114 14.24 7.20 4.61
N GLU A 115 15.04 6.88 5.63
CA GLU A 115 16.35 6.27 5.46
C GLU A 115 16.28 4.88 4.81
N TYR A 116 15.15 4.19 4.93
CA TYR A 116 14.92 2.86 4.35
C TYR A 116 14.39 2.91 2.92
N PHE A 117 13.84 4.06 2.50
CA PHE A 117 13.38 4.24 1.12
C PHE A 117 14.50 4.75 0.25
N LYS A 118 15.10 3.84 -0.52
CA LYS A 118 16.15 4.13 -1.47
C LYS A 118 15.64 3.95 -2.89
N PRO A 119 16.26 4.65 -3.89
CA PRO A 119 15.93 4.40 -5.29
C PRO A 119 16.05 2.92 -5.62
N ALA A 120 15.00 2.36 -6.20
CA ALA A 120 14.94 0.95 -6.53
C ALA A 120 14.42 0.74 -7.96
N ARG A 121 15.01 -0.21 -8.66
CA ARG A 121 14.55 -0.64 -9.97
C ARG A 121 13.44 -1.68 -9.78
N VAL A 122 12.25 -1.37 -10.27
CA VAL A 122 11.04 -2.20 -10.11
C VAL A 122 10.62 -2.90 -11.40
N GLY A 123 11.17 -2.51 -12.53
CA GLY A 123 11.00 -3.11 -13.85
C GLY A 123 12.32 -3.17 -14.60
N GLU A 124 12.27 -3.32 -15.93
CA GLU A 124 13.47 -3.24 -16.78
C GLU A 124 13.95 -1.78 -16.91
N ARG A 125 13.02 -0.84 -17.04
CA ARG A 125 13.26 0.58 -17.26
C ARG A 125 12.77 1.47 -16.12
N ILE A 126 11.75 1.05 -15.39
CA ILE A 126 11.16 1.84 -14.32
C ILE A 126 12.02 1.77 -13.07
N VAL A 127 12.39 2.96 -12.56
CA VAL A 127 13.05 3.16 -11.28
C VAL A 127 12.16 4.06 -10.42
N VAL A 128 11.85 3.63 -9.21
CA VAL A 128 11.11 4.44 -8.24
C VAL A 128 12.10 5.03 -7.25
N LYS A 129 11.98 6.32 -6.99
CA LYS A 129 12.76 7.01 -5.98
C LYS A 129 11.89 7.95 -5.15
N PRO A 130 12.15 8.11 -3.87
CA PRO A 130 11.52 9.19 -3.08
C PRO A 130 12.11 10.56 -3.47
N SER A 131 11.38 11.66 -3.17
CA SER A 131 11.77 13.03 -3.53
C SER A 131 13.08 13.46 -2.85
N TRP A 132 13.35 12.96 -1.63
CA TRP A 132 14.54 13.29 -0.82
C TRP A 132 15.82 12.53 -1.20
N GLU A 133 15.75 11.55 -2.12
CA GLU A 133 16.93 10.80 -2.56
C GLU A 133 17.40 11.29 -3.93
N GLU A 134 18.74 11.39 -4.07
CA GLU A 134 19.34 11.64 -5.37
C GLU A 134 19.53 10.33 -6.14
N TYR A 135 19.21 10.34 -7.42
CA TYR A 135 19.44 9.22 -8.32
C TYR A 135 19.98 9.71 -9.65
N THR A 136 21.05 9.08 -10.13
CA THR A 136 21.59 9.36 -11.46
C THR A 136 21.05 8.31 -12.42
N PRO A 137 20.11 8.66 -13.34
CA PRO A 137 19.53 7.71 -14.25
C PRO A 137 20.55 7.08 -15.19
N ALA A 138 20.46 5.76 -15.39
CA ALA A 138 21.16 5.10 -16.48
C ALA A 138 20.45 5.36 -17.81
N GLU A 139 21.11 5.06 -18.94
CA GLU A 139 20.50 5.20 -20.25
C GLU A 139 19.25 4.31 -20.38
N GLY A 140 18.11 4.93 -20.68
CA GLY A 140 16.82 4.25 -20.81
C GLY A 140 15.99 4.17 -19.54
N ASP A 141 16.49 4.63 -18.41
CA ASP A 141 15.71 4.67 -17.16
C ASP A 141 14.57 5.69 -17.24
N LEU A 142 13.43 5.27 -16.75
CA LEU A 142 12.26 6.11 -16.49
C LEU A 142 12.10 6.20 -14.97
N VAL A 143 12.38 7.38 -14.43
CA VAL A 143 12.42 7.59 -12.98
C VAL A 143 11.08 8.15 -12.52
N ILE A 144 10.38 7.39 -11.68
CA ILE A 144 9.17 7.84 -10.99
C ILE A 144 9.59 8.40 -9.63
N GLU A 145 9.32 9.67 -9.41
CA GLU A 145 9.45 10.28 -8.09
C GLU A 145 8.17 10.03 -7.30
N MET A 146 8.29 9.32 -6.18
CA MET A 146 7.16 8.92 -5.40
C MET A 146 7.46 9.01 -3.91
N ASP A 147 6.70 9.84 -3.23
CA ASP A 147 6.76 9.92 -1.78
C ASP A 147 5.76 8.91 -1.21
N PRO A 148 6.25 7.85 -0.56
CA PRO A 148 5.38 6.89 0.10
C PRO A 148 4.71 7.60 1.27
N GLY A 149 3.45 7.98 1.06
CA GLY A 149 2.56 8.44 2.12
C GLY A 149 1.98 7.25 2.91
N MET A 150 0.86 7.47 3.59
CA MET A 150 0.09 6.39 4.23
C MET A 150 -0.73 5.55 3.21
N ALA A 151 -0.71 5.90 1.93
CA ALA A 151 -1.39 5.16 0.87
C ALA A 151 -0.55 3.95 0.44
N PHE A 152 -1.23 2.83 0.13
CA PHE A 152 -0.61 1.62 -0.40
C PHE A 152 -0.02 1.86 -1.79
N GLY A 153 1.16 1.27 -2.07
CA GLY A 153 1.78 1.30 -3.39
C GLY A 153 3.11 2.07 -3.44
N SER A 154 4.06 1.78 -2.54
CA SER A 154 5.42 2.34 -2.59
C SER A 154 6.21 1.95 -3.86
N GLY A 155 5.68 1.02 -4.66
CA GLY A 155 6.32 0.48 -5.85
C GLY A 155 7.29 -0.67 -5.58
N LEU A 156 7.69 -0.89 -4.35
CA LEU A 156 8.70 -1.90 -3.99
C LEU A 156 8.11 -3.30 -3.75
N HIS A 157 6.80 -3.39 -3.57
CA HIS A 157 6.12 -4.65 -3.35
C HIS A 157 6.10 -5.50 -4.63
N GLU A 158 6.23 -6.82 -4.51
CA GLU A 158 6.27 -7.79 -5.62
C GLU A 158 5.08 -7.63 -6.55
N THR A 159 3.88 -7.40 -6.01
CA THR A 159 2.65 -7.24 -6.79
C THR A 159 2.70 -6.01 -7.70
N THR A 160 3.23 -4.89 -7.22
CA THR A 160 3.42 -3.67 -8.02
C THR A 160 4.49 -3.86 -9.07
N SER A 161 5.61 -4.50 -8.70
CA SER A 161 6.70 -4.82 -9.63
C SER A 161 6.22 -5.73 -10.77
N MET A 162 5.38 -6.73 -10.49
CA MET A 162 4.79 -7.60 -11.52
C MET A 162 3.88 -6.83 -12.48
N CYS A 163 3.04 -5.91 -11.98
CA CYS A 163 2.23 -5.03 -12.83
C CYS A 163 3.09 -4.13 -13.72
N ILE A 164 4.14 -3.52 -13.17
CA ILE A 164 5.06 -2.67 -13.92
C ILE A 164 5.78 -3.47 -15.01
N ARG A 165 6.30 -4.65 -14.71
CA ARG A 165 6.92 -5.56 -15.70
C ARG A 165 5.95 -5.99 -16.80
N ALA A 166 4.66 -6.14 -16.46
CA ALA A 166 3.62 -6.41 -17.45
C ALA A 166 3.35 -5.18 -18.33
N LEU A 167 3.23 -3.98 -17.73
CA LEU A 167 3.06 -2.73 -18.46
C LEU A 167 4.23 -2.46 -19.42
N GLU A 168 5.49 -2.71 -19.01
CA GLU A 168 6.67 -2.56 -19.86
C GLU A 168 6.59 -3.40 -21.14
N LYS A 169 5.92 -4.57 -21.11
CA LYS A 169 5.71 -5.44 -22.26
C LYS A 169 4.51 -5.00 -23.11
N CYS A 170 3.45 -4.46 -22.46
CA CYS A 170 2.18 -4.16 -23.13
C CYS A 170 2.15 -2.74 -23.71
N VAL A 171 2.86 -1.76 -23.12
CA VAL A 171 2.92 -0.34 -23.53
C VAL A 171 4.06 -0.09 -24.54
N VAL A 172 4.43 -1.03 -25.37
CA VAL A 172 5.48 -0.82 -26.35
C VAL A 172 4.97 0.10 -27.48
N LYS A 173 5.57 1.28 -27.63
CA LYS A 173 5.46 2.05 -28.87
C LYS A 173 6.23 1.30 -29.96
N ASP A 174 5.52 0.47 -30.71
CA ASP A 174 6.09 -0.09 -31.93
C ASP A 174 6.21 1.02 -32.99
N ASN A 175 7.44 1.47 -33.24
CA ASN A 175 7.76 2.41 -34.33
C ASN A 175 7.49 1.82 -35.74
N SER A 176 7.02 0.57 -35.83
CA SER A 176 6.75 -0.13 -37.07
C SER A 176 5.31 0.06 -37.60
N GLY A 177 4.47 0.88 -36.95
CA GLY A 177 3.13 1.19 -37.42
C GLY A 177 2.10 0.07 -37.28
N GLY A 178 2.41 -0.97 -36.51
CA GLY A 178 1.49 -2.03 -36.11
C GLY A 178 0.66 -1.55 -34.91
N ALA A 179 -0.66 -1.57 -35.07
CA ALA A 179 -1.63 -1.08 -34.12
C ALA A 179 -1.51 -1.78 -32.75
N HIS A 180 -1.10 -1.05 -31.78
CA HIS A 180 -1.49 -1.03 -30.37
C HIS A 180 -0.48 -0.21 -29.56
N SER A 181 -0.42 1.10 -29.83
CA SER A 181 0.04 2.00 -28.78
C SER A 181 -1.06 1.94 -27.71
N ALA A 182 -0.74 1.61 -26.48
CA ALA A 182 -1.71 1.70 -25.40
C ALA A 182 -2.05 3.19 -25.23
N GLY A 183 -3.12 3.62 -25.91
CA GLY A 183 -3.55 5.00 -25.89
C GLY A 183 -4.06 5.37 -24.50
N ARG A 184 -4.93 4.56 -23.94
CA ARG A 184 -5.69 4.84 -22.72
C ARG A 184 -5.52 3.74 -21.69
N VAL A 185 -5.21 4.13 -20.44
CA VAL A 185 -5.06 3.21 -19.33
C VAL A 185 -6.07 3.53 -18.23
N LEU A 186 -6.71 2.50 -17.67
CA LEU A 186 -7.57 2.60 -16.49
C LEU A 186 -6.90 1.85 -15.34
N ASP A 187 -6.57 2.56 -14.27
CA ASP A 187 -5.93 2.01 -13.09
C ASP A 187 -6.92 1.97 -11.93
N VAL A 188 -7.42 0.76 -11.62
CA VAL A 188 -8.48 0.54 -10.62
C VAL A 188 -7.87 0.12 -9.28
N GLY A 189 -8.17 0.89 -8.23
CA GLY A 189 -7.45 0.84 -6.97
C GLY A 189 -6.07 1.47 -7.13
N THR A 190 -6.03 2.71 -7.63
CA THR A 190 -4.80 3.37 -8.06
C THR A 190 -3.81 3.64 -6.92
N GLY A 191 -4.29 3.73 -5.66
CA GLY A 191 -3.45 3.96 -4.49
C GLY A 191 -2.62 5.23 -4.63
N THR A 192 -1.30 5.08 -4.69
CA THR A 192 -0.36 6.20 -4.90
C THR A 192 -0.30 6.72 -6.34
N GLY A 193 -1.01 6.12 -7.27
CA GLY A 193 -0.97 6.47 -8.70
C GLY A 193 0.18 5.82 -9.50
N ILE A 194 0.97 4.96 -8.86
CA ILE A 194 2.22 4.44 -9.45
C ILE A 194 2.02 3.72 -10.78
N LEU A 195 0.96 2.90 -10.94
CA LEU A 195 0.74 2.16 -12.18
C LEU A 195 0.26 3.08 -13.30
N ALA A 196 -0.59 4.05 -13.00
CA ALA A 196 -1.00 5.09 -13.95
C ALA A 196 0.22 5.93 -14.42
N ILE A 197 1.08 6.36 -13.49
CA ILE A 197 2.32 7.09 -13.78
C ILE A 197 3.25 6.23 -14.64
N ALA A 198 3.49 4.98 -14.25
CA ALA A 198 4.34 4.06 -14.99
C ALA A 198 3.83 3.87 -16.43
N ALA A 199 2.53 3.64 -16.61
CA ALA A 199 1.92 3.46 -17.92
C ALA A 199 2.15 4.66 -18.84
N VAL A 200 1.93 5.88 -18.34
CA VAL A 200 2.12 7.12 -19.12
C VAL A 200 3.59 7.37 -19.43
N MET A 201 4.50 7.13 -18.49
CA MET A 201 5.95 7.23 -18.72
C MET A 201 6.45 6.21 -19.74
N LEU A 202 5.88 5.01 -19.77
CA LEU A 202 6.17 3.97 -20.76
C LEU A 202 5.65 4.33 -22.15
N GLY A 203 4.67 5.22 -22.26
CA GLY A 203 4.21 5.76 -23.52
C GLY A 203 2.71 5.69 -23.77
N ALA A 204 1.89 5.31 -22.78
CA ALA A 204 0.44 5.50 -22.88
C ALA A 204 0.11 6.98 -23.06
N ASP A 205 -0.96 7.30 -23.79
CA ASP A 205 -1.31 8.69 -24.10
C ASP A 205 -1.93 9.39 -22.88
N GLU A 206 -2.82 8.69 -22.18
CA GLU A 206 -3.48 9.18 -20.97
C GLU A 206 -3.82 8.02 -20.00
N ALA A 207 -4.05 8.34 -18.74
CA ALA A 207 -4.55 7.39 -17.77
C ALA A 207 -5.63 7.99 -16.87
N LEU A 208 -6.56 7.13 -16.44
CA LEU A 208 -7.54 7.42 -15.40
C LEU A 208 -7.27 6.49 -14.20
N GLY A 209 -6.96 7.07 -13.05
CA GLY A 209 -6.88 6.35 -11.78
C GLY A 209 -8.21 6.43 -11.01
N ILE A 210 -8.60 5.35 -10.34
CA ILE A 210 -9.79 5.31 -9.50
C ILE A 210 -9.43 4.68 -8.16
N ASP A 211 -9.87 5.30 -7.08
CA ASP A 211 -9.74 4.72 -5.75
C ASP A 211 -10.97 5.02 -4.88
N ILE A 212 -11.29 4.11 -3.97
CA ILE A 212 -12.38 4.27 -2.99
C ILE A 212 -11.93 5.08 -1.78
N ASP A 213 -10.63 5.25 -1.59
CA ASP A 213 -10.06 6.04 -0.51
C ASP A 213 -9.74 7.46 -1.00
N THR A 214 -10.37 8.45 -0.39
CA THR A 214 -10.14 9.86 -0.71
C THR A 214 -8.72 10.33 -0.40
N ASP A 215 -8.04 9.71 0.59
CA ASP A 215 -6.64 9.99 0.87
C ASP A 215 -5.72 9.42 -0.20
N ALA A 216 -6.03 8.24 -0.73
CA ALA A 216 -5.31 7.67 -1.87
C ALA A 216 -5.46 8.56 -3.11
N VAL A 217 -6.67 9.03 -3.41
CA VAL A 217 -6.91 9.98 -4.54
C VAL A 217 -6.03 11.23 -4.40
N ARG A 218 -6.00 11.86 -3.21
CA ARG A 218 -5.17 13.04 -2.96
C ARG A 218 -3.67 12.74 -3.13
N VAL A 219 -3.19 11.62 -2.58
CA VAL A 219 -1.77 11.21 -2.70
C VAL A 219 -1.40 10.92 -4.15
N ALA A 220 -2.28 10.26 -4.91
CA ALA A 220 -2.05 10.02 -6.33
C ALA A 220 -1.95 11.33 -7.12
N GLU A 221 -2.84 12.31 -6.88
CA GLU A 221 -2.77 13.64 -7.51
C GLU A 221 -1.45 14.35 -7.20
N GLU A 222 -0.97 14.30 -5.95
CA GLU A 222 0.30 14.86 -5.54
C GLU A 222 1.48 14.20 -6.28
N ASN A 223 1.52 12.86 -6.33
CA ASN A 223 2.57 12.12 -7.03
C ASN A 223 2.54 12.37 -8.54
N ILE A 224 1.37 12.43 -9.16
CA ILE A 224 1.20 12.76 -10.57
C ILE A 224 1.75 14.17 -10.87
N ALA A 225 1.47 15.12 -9.99
CA ALA A 225 1.97 16.49 -10.13
C ALA A 225 3.49 16.55 -9.98
N HIS A 226 4.08 15.83 -9.01
CA HIS A 226 5.53 15.74 -8.83
C HIS A 226 6.24 15.18 -10.08
N ASN A 227 5.59 14.24 -10.79
CA ASN A 227 6.12 13.70 -12.04
C ASN A 227 5.78 14.53 -13.29
N GLY A 228 5.10 15.67 -13.14
CA GLY A 228 4.75 16.56 -14.25
C GLY A 228 3.74 15.96 -15.23
N LEU A 229 2.84 15.08 -14.77
CA LEU A 229 1.91 14.32 -15.62
C LEU A 229 0.44 14.71 -15.43
N SER A 230 0.14 15.83 -14.76
CA SER A 230 -1.24 16.28 -14.46
C SER A 230 -2.09 16.61 -15.70
N ASP A 231 -1.48 16.80 -16.84
CA ASP A 231 -2.16 17.01 -18.12
C ASP A 231 -2.55 15.71 -18.83
N ARG A 232 -2.04 14.57 -18.36
CA ARG A 232 -2.22 13.25 -18.98
C ARG A 232 -2.84 12.20 -18.05
N ILE A 233 -2.81 12.41 -16.73
CA ILE A 233 -3.37 11.50 -15.74
C ILE A 233 -4.40 12.24 -14.91
N THR A 234 -5.59 11.67 -14.84
CA THR A 234 -6.67 12.13 -13.96
C THR A 234 -6.94 11.07 -12.91
N VAL A 235 -7.25 11.48 -11.68
CA VAL A 235 -7.68 10.58 -10.62
C VAL A 235 -9.07 10.97 -10.13
N GLN A 236 -9.89 9.98 -9.78
CA GLN A 236 -11.21 10.24 -9.24
C GLN A 236 -11.54 9.24 -8.12
N TYR A 237 -12.38 9.69 -7.19
CA TYR A 237 -13.01 8.81 -6.21
C TYR A 237 -14.03 7.89 -6.89
N GLY A 238 -14.03 6.59 -6.54
CA GLY A 238 -15.02 5.62 -7.05
C GLY A 238 -14.85 4.23 -6.45
N ASP A 239 -15.94 3.47 -6.40
CA ASP A 239 -15.90 2.04 -6.03
C ASP A 239 -15.71 1.21 -7.31
N LEU A 240 -14.48 0.71 -7.50
CA LEU A 240 -14.05 0.03 -8.73
C LEU A 240 -14.35 0.90 -9.96
N THR A 241 -15.27 0.47 -10.83
CA THR A 241 -15.64 1.21 -12.06
C THR A 241 -17.09 1.70 -12.04
N GLU A 242 -17.73 1.77 -10.86
CA GLU A 242 -19.12 2.22 -10.78
C GLU A 242 -19.29 3.67 -11.26
N GLY A 243 -20.15 3.88 -12.27
CA GLY A 243 -20.42 5.21 -12.84
C GLY A 243 -19.29 5.80 -13.70
N VAL A 244 -18.29 5.01 -14.04
CA VAL A 244 -17.16 5.43 -14.88
C VAL A 244 -17.53 5.28 -16.35
N ASP A 245 -17.40 6.36 -17.11
CA ASP A 245 -17.54 6.38 -18.58
C ASP A 245 -16.15 6.52 -19.21
N TYR A 246 -15.40 5.44 -19.23
CA TYR A 246 -14.04 5.40 -19.75
C TYR A 246 -13.76 4.06 -20.42
N THR A 247 -13.30 4.08 -21.66
CA THR A 247 -12.87 2.89 -22.40
C THR A 247 -11.35 2.91 -22.51
N ALA A 248 -10.70 1.83 -22.17
CA ALA A 248 -9.25 1.71 -22.08
C ALA A 248 -8.69 0.62 -23.02
N ASP A 249 -7.44 0.81 -23.44
CA ASP A 249 -6.64 -0.21 -24.11
C ASP A 249 -6.00 -1.18 -23.11
N ILE A 250 -5.67 -0.66 -21.92
CA ILE A 250 -5.15 -1.46 -20.80
C ILE A 250 -5.91 -1.10 -19.53
N ILE A 251 -6.27 -2.12 -18.74
CA ILE A 251 -6.73 -1.96 -17.36
C ILE A 251 -5.70 -2.60 -16.44
N THR A 252 -5.28 -1.84 -15.42
CA THR A 252 -4.47 -2.34 -14.30
C THR A 252 -5.32 -2.41 -13.04
N ALA A 253 -5.12 -3.47 -12.23
CA ALA A 253 -5.76 -3.63 -10.93
C ALA A 253 -4.86 -4.44 -9.99
N ASN A 254 -4.18 -3.75 -9.08
CA ASN A 254 -3.39 -4.39 -8.04
C ASN A 254 -4.23 -4.47 -6.75
N LEU A 255 -5.12 -5.46 -6.69
CA LEU A 255 -6.17 -5.60 -5.68
C LEU A 255 -6.21 -7.03 -5.12
N MET A 256 -6.79 -7.19 -3.93
CA MET A 256 -7.05 -8.52 -3.38
C MET A 256 -7.95 -9.35 -4.31
N ALA A 257 -7.75 -10.66 -4.30
CA ALA A 257 -8.41 -11.62 -5.20
C ALA A 257 -9.93 -11.44 -5.32
N ASP A 258 -10.63 -11.23 -4.21
CA ASP A 258 -12.09 -11.06 -4.20
C ASP A 258 -12.53 -9.79 -4.93
N LEU A 259 -11.75 -8.71 -4.84
CA LEU A 259 -11.99 -7.46 -5.56
C LEU A 259 -11.67 -7.60 -7.05
N VAL A 260 -10.62 -8.34 -7.41
CA VAL A 260 -10.31 -8.66 -8.82
C VAL A 260 -11.44 -9.45 -9.44
N ILE A 261 -11.97 -10.46 -8.75
CA ILE A 261 -13.12 -11.25 -9.23
C ILE A 261 -14.35 -10.36 -9.43
N ARG A 262 -14.64 -9.46 -8.48
CA ARG A 262 -15.76 -8.51 -8.57
C ARG A 262 -15.60 -7.54 -9.73
N LEU A 263 -14.38 -7.05 -9.98
CA LEU A 263 -14.06 -6.10 -11.05
C LEU A 263 -14.13 -6.73 -12.44
N THR A 264 -13.75 -7.99 -12.58
CA THR A 264 -13.48 -8.66 -13.86
C THR A 264 -14.62 -8.54 -14.90
N PRO A 265 -15.93 -8.70 -14.55
CA PRO A 265 -17.01 -8.50 -15.55
C PRO A 265 -17.04 -7.06 -16.07
N ALA A 266 -16.91 -6.06 -15.21
CA ALA A 266 -16.90 -4.66 -15.59
C ALA A 266 -15.62 -4.28 -16.37
N ALA A 267 -14.48 -4.88 -16.05
CA ALA A 267 -13.25 -4.70 -16.83
C ALA A 267 -13.44 -5.12 -18.28
N ALA A 268 -14.20 -6.18 -18.56
CA ALA A 268 -14.53 -6.59 -19.91
C ALA A 268 -15.36 -5.53 -20.67
N GLU A 269 -16.22 -4.78 -19.97
CA GLU A 269 -17.02 -3.70 -20.58
C GLU A 269 -16.20 -2.45 -20.89
N HIS A 270 -15.22 -2.14 -20.02
CA HIS A 270 -14.36 -0.96 -20.14
C HIS A 270 -13.16 -1.14 -21.08
N LEU A 271 -12.83 -2.36 -21.48
CA LEU A 271 -11.75 -2.61 -22.42
C LEU A 271 -12.22 -2.61 -23.87
N VAL A 272 -11.38 -2.08 -24.78
CA VAL A 272 -11.52 -2.29 -26.21
C VAL A 272 -11.32 -3.76 -26.58
N GLU A 273 -11.81 -4.17 -27.76
CA GLU A 273 -11.49 -5.50 -28.30
C GLU A 273 -9.98 -5.66 -28.48
N GLY A 274 -9.44 -6.77 -28.00
CA GLY A 274 -7.99 -6.99 -27.96
C GLY A 274 -7.25 -6.23 -26.84
N GLY A 275 -7.96 -5.48 -25.99
CA GLY A 275 -7.39 -4.77 -24.85
C GLY A 275 -6.83 -5.72 -23.79
N VAL A 276 -5.93 -5.22 -22.96
CA VAL A 276 -5.18 -6.01 -21.96
C VAL A 276 -5.67 -5.73 -20.56
N TYR A 277 -5.92 -6.78 -19.80
CA TYR A 277 -6.24 -6.73 -18.38
C TYR A 277 -5.05 -7.29 -17.57
N ILE A 278 -4.44 -6.43 -16.74
CA ILE A 278 -3.31 -6.77 -15.87
C ILE A 278 -3.80 -6.71 -14.43
N THR A 279 -3.81 -7.86 -13.75
CA THR A 279 -4.20 -7.93 -12.34
C THR A 279 -3.09 -8.51 -11.49
N SER A 280 -2.96 -8.03 -10.25
CA SER A 280 -2.03 -8.52 -9.23
C SER A 280 -2.62 -8.31 -7.84
N GLY A 281 -1.84 -8.56 -6.78
CA GLY A 281 -2.35 -8.57 -5.41
C GLY A 281 -3.09 -9.87 -5.07
N ILE A 282 -2.81 -10.93 -5.82
CA ILE A 282 -3.46 -12.23 -5.76
C ILE A 282 -2.47 -13.22 -5.13
N LEU A 283 -2.87 -13.84 -4.00
CA LEU A 283 -2.09 -14.94 -3.44
C LEU A 283 -2.11 -16.15 -4.38
N ASP A 284 -1.00 -16.87 -4.50
CA ASP A 284 -0.89 -18.11 -5.33
C ASP A 284 -2.00 -19.11 -5.06
N THR A 285 -2.42 -19.22 -3.80
CA THR A 285 -3.54 -20.08 -3.39
C THR A 285 -4.89 -19.70 -3.99
N LYS A 286 -5.02 -18.47 -4.53
CA LYS A 286 -6.22 -17.92 -5.16
C LYS A 286 -6.12 -17.84 -6.69
N GLU A 287 -4.97 -18.12 -7.27
CA GLU A 287 -4.69 -18.00 -8.71
C GLU A 287 -5.77 -18.66 -9.56
N GLU A 288 -6.05 -19.94 -9.33
CA GLU A 288 -7.00 -20.68 -10.19
C GLU A 288 -8.43 -20.13 -10.07
N THR A 289 -8.83 -19.67 -8.87
CA THR A 289 -10.14 -19.04 -8.67
C THR A 289 -10.26 -17.74 -9.46
N VAL A 290 -9.25 -16.88 -9.38
CA VAL A 290 -9.21 -15.60 -10.12
C VAL A 290 -9.11 -15.87 -11.63
N SER A 291 -8.21 -16.76 -12.04
CA SER A 291 -8.04 -17.15 -13.44
C SER A 291 -9.32 -17.73 -14.04
N GLY A 292 -10.08 -18.50 -13.26
CA GLY A 292 -11.40 -18.99 -13.65
C GLY A 292 -12.38 -17.85 -13.93
N ALA A 293 -12.52 -16.90 -13.00
CA ALA A 293 -13.38 -15.74 -13.17
C ALA A 293 -13.01 -14.88 -14.40
N ILE A 294 -11.70 -14.72 -14.65
CA ILE A 294 -11.19 -13.99 -15.82
C ILE A 294 -11.58 -14.70 -17.13
N ARG A 295 -11.41 -16.02 -17.19
CA ARG A 295 -11.84 -16.81 -18.37
C ARG A 295 -13.35 -16.79 -18.58
N ASP A 296 -14.12 -16.90 -17.51
CA ASP A 296 -15.60 -16.85 -17.55
C ASP A 296 -16.14 -15.51 -18.05
N ALA A 297 -15.40 -14.42 -17.84
CA ALA A 297 -15.72 -13.10 -18.36
C ALA A 297 -15.27 -12.89 -19.83
N GLY A 298 -14.75 -13.92 -20.51
CA GLY A 298 -14.41 -13.87 -21.93
C GLY A 298 -12.98 -13.43 -22.25
N PHE A 299 -12.08 -13.45 -21.26
CA PHE A 299 -10.68 -13.15 -21.48
C PHE A 299 -9.87 -14.40 -21.81
N ILE A 300 -8.81 -14.22 -22.58
CA ILE A 300 -7.74 -15.22 -22.75
C ILE A 300 -6.57 -14.83 -21.84
N ILE A 301 -6.20 -15.72 -20.92
CA ILE A 301 -4.99 -15.52 -20.11
C ILE A 301 -3.77 -15.76 -20.99
N GLU A 302 -2.93 -14.76 -21.15
CA GLU A 302 -1.70 -14.80 -21.92
C GLU A 302 -0.51 -15.21 -21.08
N GLN A 303 -0.46 -14.75 -19.83
CA GLN A 303 0.64 -15.02 -18.91
C GLN A 303 0.17 -14.93 -17.46
N VAL A 304 0.77 -15.76 -16.59
CA VAL A 304 0.75 -15.59 -15.14
C VAL A 304 2.19 -15.39 -14.69
N LEU A 305 2.43 -14.37 -13.89
CA LEU A 305 3.72 -14.08 -13.26
C LEU A 305 3.61 -14.47 -11.79
N HIS A 306 4.71 -14.98 -11.22
CA HIS A 306 4.81 -15.30 -9.80
C HIS A 306 6.02 -14.59 -9.20
N ASP A 307 5.87 -14.07 -7.98
CA ASP A 307 6.95 -13.48 -7.20
C ASP A 307 6.61 -13.65 -5.70
N GLY A 308 7.45 -14.41 -4.96
CA GLY A 308 7.13 -14.82 -3.60
C GLY A 308 5.84 -15.67 -3.54
N GLU A 309 4.89 -15.24 -2.74
CA GLU A 309 3.57 -15.86 -2.58
C GLU A 309 2.47 -15.19 -3.43
N TRP A 310 2.85 -14.26 -4.29
CA TRP A 310 1.95 -13.47 -5.10
C TRP A 310 1.98 -13.86 -6.56
N CYS A 311 0.86 -13.68 -7.22
CA CYS A 311 0.80 -13.78 -8.67
C CYS A 311 0.14 -12.56 -9.32
N ALA A 312 0.47 -12.37 -10.60
CA ALA A 312 -0.17 -11.43 -11.49
C ALA A 312 -0.67 -12.16 -12.71
N VAL A 313 -1.90 -11.87 -13.13
CA VAL A 313 -2.54 -12.44 -14.31
C VAL A 313 -2.63 -11.38 -15.39
N ILE A 314 -2.08 -11.70 -16.57
CA ILE A 314 -2.16 -10.87 -17.77
C ILE A 314 -3.11 -11.57 -18.74
N ALA A 315 -4.19 -10.89 -19.08
CA ALA A 315 -5.23 -11.45 -19.92
C ALA A 315 -5.65 -10.47 -21.04
N ARG A 316 -6.15 -11.01 -22.13
CA ARG A 316 -6.59 -10.23 -23.29
C ARG A 316 -8.08 -10.44 -23.51
N LYS A 317 -8.81 -9.34 -23.74
CA LYS A 317 -10.20 -9.37 -24.20
C LYS A 317 -10.28 -9.93 -25.62
N GLN A 318 -11.22 -10.86 -25.85
CA GLN A 318 -11.49 -11.42 -27.19
C GLN A 318 -12.35 -10.48 -28.01
#